data_3adc2c82d1f1ba3fc339eab98bf8cbcd
#
_entry.id   3adc2c82d1f1ba3fc339eab98bf8cbcd
#
_cell.length_a   1.000
_cell.length_b   1.000
_cell.length_c   1.000
_cell.angle_alpha   90.00
_cell.angle_beta   90.00
_cell.angle_gamma   90.00
#
_symmetry.space_group_name_H-M   'P 1'
#
loop_
_entity.id
_entity.type
_entity.pdbx_description
1 polymer ?
#
loop_
_entity_poly.entity_id
_entity_poly.type
_entity_poly.pdbx_seq_one_letter_code
_entity_poly.pdbx_strand_id
1 'polypeptide(L)'
;RMSRGLGDVYKRQAEKYFPTNCLCINEWTGLPWGDHCRATDKYYAYIEANLLKGARIDAIGMQFHMFFPREKEYAETRPFYDPQNLYRHMDLYANFGKPLQITEVTIPAYSYDAADEEMQAEILKRLYSIWFSYKNVEQIVYWNLADGYAAFAPQGDMTAGENYYHGGLLRFDLSKKPAYFALRDLIQKEWHTETEAVTDTVGKADFRGFYGKYDVVIEHDGKTMQKELNLSAKGKRDFTFEL
;
A
#
# COMPACT_ATOMS: atom_id res chain seq x y z
N ARG A 1 -24.98 10.32 -17.68
CA ARG A 1 -24.59 11.69 -17.27
C ARG A 1 -24.47 11.69 -15.75
N MET A 2 -23.29 11.34 -15.20
CA MET A 2 -23.02 11.67 -13.80
C MET A 2 -22.98 13.20 -13.71
N SER A 3 -23.84 13.78 -12.90
CA SER A 3 -23.90 15.23 -12.74
C SER A 3 -22.61 15.69 -12.07
N ARG A 4 -21.85 16.58 -12.72
CA ARG A 4 -20.61 17.16 -12.21
C ARG A 4 -20.77 17.88 -10.84
N GLY A 5 -22.00 18.04 -10.35
CA GLY A 5 -22.32 18.66 -9.06
C GLY A 5 -22.44 17.71 -7.87
N LEU A 6 -22.69 16.42 -8.10
CA LEU A 6 -22.88 15.46 -7.00
C LEU A 6 -21.56 15.16 -6.25
N GLY A 7 -20.43 15.08 -6.95
CA GLY A 7 -19.12 14.86 -6.34
C GLY A 7 -18.74 15.93 -5.32
N ASP A 8 -19.01 17.20 -5.60
CA ASP A 8 -18.72 18.33 -4.71
C ASP A 8 -19.61 18.29 -3.45
N VAL A 9 -20.88 17.88 -3.61
CA VAL A 9 -21.82 17.77 -2.50
C VAL A 9 -21.40 16.69 -1.52
N TYR A 10 -21.05 15.50 -2.01
CA TYR A 10 -20.62 14.38 -1.15
C TYR A 10 -19.33 14.69 -0.39
N LYS A 11 -18.37 15.39 -1.01
CA LYS A 11 -17.11 15.76 -0.35
C LYS A 11 -17.30 16.77 0.77
N ARG A 12 -18.14 17.77 0.57
CA ARG A 12 -18.51 18.73 1.62
C ARG A 12 -19.31 18.07 2.74
N GLN A 13 -20.13 17.09 2.43
CA GLN A 13 -20.81 16.28 3.42
C GLN A 13 -19.83 15.42 4.24
N ALA A 14 -18.86 14.76 3.57
CA ALA A 14 -17.82 14.00 4.25
C ALA A 14 -17.03 14.88 5.22
N GLU A 15 -16.58 16.05 4.79
CA GLU A 15 -15.89 17.01 5.66
C GLU A 15 -16.74 17.44 6.85
N LYS A 16 -18.02 17.74 6.62
CA LYS A 16 -18.95 18.17 7.65
C LYS A 16 -19.20 17.08 8.71
N TYR A 17 -19.41 15.83 8.27
CA TYR A 17 -19.80 14.75 9.16
C TYR A 17 -18.61 13.95 9.72
N PHE A 18 -17.44 14.04 9.09
CA PHE A 18 -16.21 13.36 9.48
C PHE A 18 -15.03 14.34 9.56
N PRO A 19 -15.13 15.37 10.43
CA PRO A 19 -14.13 16.46 10.45
C PRO A 19 -12.74 16.04 10.90
N THR A 20 -12.62 14.95 11.65
CA THR A 20 -11.37 14.42 12.20
C THR A 20 -10.80 13.22 11.42
N ASN A 21 -11.57 12.66 10.47
CA ASN A 21 -11.13 11.52 9.68
C ASN A 21 -10.24 11.97 8.52
N CYS A 22 -9.37 11.07 8.07
CA CYS A 22 -8.65 11.21 6.81
C CYS A 22 -9.63 11.03 5.64
N LEU A 23 -9.79 12.06 4.82
CA LEU A 23 -10.66 12.02 3.64
C LEU A 23 -9.84 11.67 2.42
N CYS A 24 -9.97 10.43 1.98
CA CYS A 24 -9.30 9.91 0.80
C CYS A 24 -10.20 10.05 -0.44
N ILE A 25 -9.61 10.51 -1.55
CA ILE A 25 -10.21 10.38 -2.88
C ILE A 25 -9.68 9.09 -3.50
N ASN A 26 -10.53 8.25 -4.10
CA ASN A 26 -10.12 6.95 -4.60
C ASN A 26 -10.70 6.67 -5.99
N GLU A 27 -9.90 6.02 -6.85
CA GLU A 27 -10.30 5.64 -8.20
C GLU A 27 -9.72 4.29 -8.63
N TRP A 28 -10.42 3.67 -9.59
CA TRP A 28 -10.08 2.35 -10.12
C TRP A 28 -8.76 2.36 -10.91
N THR A 29 -8.08 1.22 -10.99
CA THR A 29 -6.72 1.00 -11.50
C THR A 29 -6.41 1.72 -12.82
N GLY A 30 -7.30 1.69 -13.79
CA GLY A 30 -7.04 2.26 -15.12
C GLY A 30 -6.89 3.78 -15.16
N LEU A 31 -7.32 4.51 -14.12
CA LEU A 31 -7.16 5.95 -14.07
C LEU A 31 -5.82 6.39 -13.46
N PRO A 32 -5.42 5.93 -12.25
CA PRO A 32 -4.14 6.33 -11.69
C PRO A 32 -2.91 5.69 -12.36
N TRP A 33 -3.02 4.50 -12.95
CA TRP A 33 -1.88 3.73 -13.45
C TRP A 33 -1.85 3.52 -14.97
N GLY A 34 -2.78 4.11 -15.70
CA GLY A 34 -2.78 4.04 -17.17
C GLY A 34 -1.56 4.70 -17.80
N ASP A 35 -1.28 4.38 -19.06
CA ASP A 35 -0.07 4.78 -19.78
C ASP A 35 0.03 6.29 -20.11
N HIS A 36 -0.82 7.11 -19.51
CA HIS A 36 -0.98 8.53 -19.87
C HIS A 36 -0.37 9.50 -18.87
N CYS A 37 0.57 9.11 -18.07
CA CYS A 37 1.25 9.92 -17.04
C CYS A 37 1.40 11.43 -17.39
N ARG A 38 0.29 12.15 -17.47
CA ARG A 38 0.19 13.56 -17.84
C ARG A 38 -0.74 14.29 -16.88
N ALA A 39 -0.47 15.55 -16.64
CA ALA A 39 -1.37 16.44 -15.88
C ALA A 39 -2.77 16.57 -16.51
N THR A 40 -2.96 16.09 -17.73
CA THR A 40 -4.26 16.01 -18.44
C THR A 40 -5.00 14.72 -18.17
N ASP A 41 -4.45 13.80 -17.38
CA ASP A 41 -5.11 12.56 -17.00
C ASP A 41 -6.41 12.86 -16.25
N LYS A 42 -7.44 12.06 -16.51
CA LYS A 42 -8.79 12.31 -15.95
C LYS A 42 -8.80 12.32 -14.44
N TYR A 43 -8.04 11.44 -13.81
CA TYR A 43 -7.97 11.38 -12.35
C TYR A 43 -7.19 12.56 -11.78
N TYR A 44 -6.07 12.92 -12.38
CA TYR A 44 -5.31 14.12 -12.01
C TYR A 44 -6.17 15.37 -12.11
N ALA A 45 -6.80 15.59 -13.27
CA ALA A 45 -7.68 16.74 -13.50
C ALA A 45 -8.88 16.75 -12.53
N TYR A 46 -9.39 15.57 -12.17
CA TYR A 46 -10.49 15.47 -11.21
C TYR A 46 -10.05 15.86 -9.79
N ILE A 47 -8.87 15.43 -9.35
CA ILE A 47 -8.29 15.84 -8.07
C ILE A 47 -8.06 17.36 -8.04
N GLU A 48 -7.38 17.87 -9.07
CA GLU A 48 -7.08 19.30 -9.19
C GLU A 48 -8.34 20.17 -9.15
N ALA A 49 -9.34 19.81 -9.96
CA ALA A 49 -10.61 20.54 -9.99
C ALA A 49 -11.34 20.55 -8.64
N ASN A 50 -11.24 19.47 -7.85
CA ASN A 50 -11.84 19.43 -6.52
C ASN A 50 -11.06 20.28 -5.51
N LEU A 51 -9.73 20.25 -5.56
CA LEU A 51 -8.88 21.09 -4.72
C LEU A 51 -9.10 22.57 -5.00
N LEU A 52 -9.19 22.97 -6.29
CA LEU A 52 -9.48 24.34 -6.70
C LEU A 52 -10.85 24.85 -6.23
N LYS A 53 -11.81 23.94 -6.06
CA LYS A 53 -13.14 24.25 -5.50
C LYS A 53 -13.16 24.25 -3.96
N GLY A 54 -11.99 24.08 -3.31
CA GLY A 54 -11.86 24.07 -1.86
C GLY A 54 -12.30 22.77 -1.18
N ALA A 55 -12.38 21.65 -1.92
CA ALA A 55 -12.67 20.36 -1.28
C ALA A 55 -11.46 19.90 -0.45
N ARG A 56 -11.73 19.42 0.76
CA ARG A 56 -10.72 18.78 1.59
C ARG A 56 -10.40 17.39 1.03
N ILE A 57 -9.15 17.18 0.66
CA ILE A 57 -8.58 15.89 0.28
C ILE A 57 -7.33 15.70 1.12
N ASP A 58 -7.33 14.71 1.99
CA ASP A 58 -6.22 14.45 2.90
C ASP A 58 -5.26 13.40 2.32
N ALA A 59 -5.75 12.44 1.51
CA ALA A 59 -4.98 11.41 0.85
C ALA A 59 -5.51 11.11 -0.55
N ILE A 60 -4.64 10.58 -1.42
CA ILE A 60 -4.99 10.15 -2.78
C ILE A 60 -4.92 8.63 -2.83
N GLY A 61 -6.08 8.00 -3.02
CA GLY A 61 -6.22 6.56 -3.17
C GLY A 61 -6.07 6.11 -4.61
N MET A 62 -5.40 4.99 -4.80
CA MET A 62 -5.06 4.43 -6.11
C MET A 62 -5.28 2.92 -6.03
N GLN A 63 -6.37 2.41 -6.61
CA GLN A 63 -6.61 0.96 -6.71
C GLN A 63 -5.60 0.32 -7.65
N PHE A 64 -5.26 -0.93 -7.40
CA PHE A 64 -4.34 -1.71 -8.21
C PHE A 64 -4.84 -3.13 -8.41
N HIS A 65 -5.86 -3.28 -9.25
CA HIS A 65 -6.46 -4.57 -9.62
C HIS A 65 -5.98 -5.03 -10.99
N MET A 66 -5.43 -6.21 -11.06
CA MET A 66 -5.01 -6.84 -12.32
C MET A 66 -6.08 -7.83 -12.80
N PHE A 67 -7.31 -7.35 -12.95
CA PHE A 67 -8.46 -8.14 -13.43
C PHE A 67 -8.47 -8.27 -14.95
N PHE A 68 -7.42 -8.86 -15.50
CA PHE A 68 -7.33 -9.20 -16.93
C PHE A 68 -7.49 -10.69 -17.13
N PRO A 69 -8.21 -11.13 -18.21
CA PRO A 69 -8.24 -12.55 -18.55
C PRO A 69 -6.84 -13.10 -18.78
N ARG A 70 -6.60 -14.36 -18.41
CA ARG A 70 -5.26 -14.97 -18.44
C ARG A 70 -4.59 -14.86 -19.83
N GLU A 71 -5.35 -15.02 -20.92
CA GLU A 71 -4.85 -14.92 -22.28
C GLU A 71 -4.40 -13.51 -22.69
N LYS A 72 -4.83 -12.47 -21.95
CA LYS A 72 -4.46 -11.07 -22.18
C LYS A 72 -3.46 -10.54 -21.16
N GLU A 73 -3.24 -11.27 -20.09
CA GLU A 73 -2.47 -10.78 -18.95
C GLU A 73 -1.13 -10.18 -19.38
N TYR A 74 -0.30 -10.92 -20.10
CA TYR A 74 1.04 -10.45 -20.47
C TYR A 74 1.03 -9.15 -21.27
N ALA A 75 0.07 -8.99 -22.18
CA ALA A 75 -0.02 -7.78 -23.01
C ALA A 75 -0.55 -6.57 -22.22
N GLU A 76 -1.54 -6.79 -21.37
CA GLU A 76 -2.28 -5.72 -20.69
C GLU A 76 -1.61 -5.29 -19.37
N THR A 77 -0.94 -6.21 -18.66
CA THR A 77 -0.37 -5.90 -17.34
C THR A 77 1.07 -5.36 -17.38
N ARG A 78 1.77 -5.51 -18.49
CA ARG A 78 3.17 -5.08 -18.62
C ARG A 78 3.42 -3.63 -18.16
N PRO A 79 2.61 -2.61 -18.53
CA PRO A 79 2.80 -1.26 -18.03
C PRO A 79 2.65 -1.11 -16.53
N PHE A 80 1.76 -1.92 -15.91
CA PHE A 80 1.50 -1.89 -14.48
C PHE A 80 2.61 -2.54 -13.65
N TYR A 81 3.42 -3.39 -14.23
CA TYR A 81 4.55 -4.06 -13.56
C TYR A 81 5.90 -3.41 -13.86
N ASP A 82 5.94 -2.39 -14.71
CA ASP A 82 7.16 -1.64 -15.00
C ASP A 82 7.48 -0.67 -13.85
N PRO A 83 8.62 -0.86 -13.13
CA PRO A 83 8.99 0.01 -12.04
C PRO A 83 9.10 1.50 -12.44
N GLN A 84 9.62 1.79 -13.64
CA GLN A 84 9.75 3.17 -14.11
C GLN A 84 8.38 3.82 -14.29
N ASN A 85 7.41 3.07 -14.81
CA ASN A 85 6.05 3.55 -14.97
C ASN A 85 5.38 3.79 -13.60
N LEU A 86 5.56 2.86 -12.65
CA LEU A 86 5.02 3.00 -11.30
C LEU A 86 5.57 4.23 -10.58
N TYR A 87 6.89 4.44 -10.58
CA TYR A 87 7.49 5.63 -9.98
C TYR A 87 7.01 6.92 -10.64
N ARG A 88 6.93 6.95 -11.96
CA ARG A 88 6.45 8.12 -12.73
C ARG A 88 5.00 8.49 -12.36
N HIS A 89 4.11 7.50 -12.16
CA HIS A 89 2.75 7.76 -11.70
C HIS A 89 2.71 8.27 -10.27
N MET A 90 3.47 7.65 -9.37
CA MET A 90 3.56 8.14 -7.99
C MET A 90 4.12 9.56 -7.92
N ASP A 91 5.15 9.89 -8.71
CA ASP A 91 5.70 11.24 -8.80
C ASP A 91 4.66 12.26 -9.30
N LEU A 92 3.85 11.88 -10.30
CA LEU A 92 2.78 12.73 -10.80
C LEU A 92 1.79 13.11 -9.70
N TYR A 93 1.26 12.12 -8.97
CA TYR A 93 0.28 12.38 -7.92
C TYR A 93 0.88 12.98 -6.64
N ALA A 94 2.16 12.76 -6.37
CA ALA A 94 2.87 13.39 -5.27
C ALA A 94 2.97 14.92 -5.41
N ASN A 95 2.83 15.48 -6.62
CA ASN A 95 2.79 16.94 -6.84
C ASN A 95 1.63 17.64 -6.12
N PHE A 96 0.58 16.93 -5.75
CA PHE A 96 -0.48 17.49 -4.90
C PHE A 96 -0.06 17.70 -3.44
N GLY A 97 1.13 17.25 -3.04
CA GLY A 97 1.62 17.35 -1.66
C GLY A 97 0.82 16.53 -0.66
N LYS A 98 0.11 15.50 -1.12
CA LYS A 98 -0.70 14.59 -0.31
C LYS A 98 -0.07 13.22 -0.25
N PRO A 99 -0.26 12.46 0.86
CA PRO A 99 0.10 11.07 0.89
C PRO A 99 -0.67 10.25 -0.15
N LEU A 100 -0.02 9.20 -0.66
CA LEU A 100 -0.60 8.24 -1.57
C LEU A 100 -0.97 6.97 -0.81
N GLN A 101 -2.12 6.39 -1.13
CA GLN A 101 -2.59 5.13 -0.56
C GLN A 101 -2.89 4.15 -1.70
N ILE A 102 -2.25 2.99 -1.70
CA ILE A 102 -2.62 1.90 -2.59
C ILE A 102 -3.78 1.18 -1.91
N THR A 103 -4.97 1.59 -2.28
CA THR A 103 -6.18 1.29 -1.50
C THR A 103 -6.74 -0.11 -1.69
N GLU A 104 -6.44 -0.72 -2.82
CA GLU A 104 -6.94 -2.04 -3.17
C GLU A 104 -5.93 -2.73 -4.09
N VAL A 105 -5.41 -3.87 -3.68
CA VAL A 105 -4.43 -4.63 -4.48
C VAL A 105 -4.97 -6.02 -4.76
N THR A 106 -5.06 -6.39 -6.04
CA THR A 106 -5.33 -7.78 -6.45
C THR A 106 -4.36 -8.19 -7.55
N ILE A 107 -3.56 -9.22 -7.28
CA ILE A 107 -2.70 -9.86 -8.27
C ILE A 107 -3.19 -11.28 -8.48
N PRO A 108 -3.57 -11.66 -9.70
CA PRO A 108 -4.11 -12.99 -9.96
C PRO A 108 -3.04 -14.09 -9.89
N ALA A 109 -3.45 -15.27 -9.43
CA ALA A 109 -2.74 -16.50 -9.67
C ALA A 109 -3.39 -17.30 -10.82
N TYR A 110 -4.69 -17.08 -11.08
CA TYR A 110 -5.52 -17.77 -12.09
C TYR A 110 -5.79 -19.25 -11.85
N SER A 111 -5.01 -19.94 -11.04
CA SER A 111 -5.23 -21.34 -10.66
C SER A 111 -4.53 -21.67 -9.33
N TYR A 112 -4.66 -22.93 -8.89
CA TYR A 112 -3.91 -23.47 -7.74
C TYR A 112 -2.66 -24.25 -8.18
N ASP A 113 -2.22 -24.11 -9.42
CA ASP A 113 -0.94 -24.67 -9.86
C ASP A 113 0.21 -23.96 -9.16
N ALA A 114 1.21 -24.71 -8.73
CA ALA A 114 2.34 -24.16 -7.97
C ALA A 114 3.05 -23.02 -8.70
N ALA A 115 3.21 -23.13 -10.02
CA ALA A 115 3.85 -22.07 -10.81
C ALA A 115 3.05 -20.76 -10.85
N ASP A 116 1.73 -20.84 -10.89
CA ASP A 116 0.83 -19.71 -10.90
C ASP A 116 0.84 -18.99 -9.53
N GLU A 117 0.79 -19.75 -8.43
CA GLU A 117 0.87 -19.18 -7.09
C GLU A 117 2.24 -18.58 -6.77
N GLU A 118 3.34 -19.20 -7.23
CA GLU A 118 4.69 -18.64 -7.09
C GLU A 118 4.85 -17.36 -7.90
N MET A 119 4.29 -17.28 -9.11
CA MET A 119 4.30 -16.05 -9.91
C MET A 119 3.54 -14.92 -9.22
N GLN A 120 2.37 -15.19 -8.65
CA GLN A 120 1.61 -14.24 -7.83
C GLN A 120 2.48 -13.71 -6.68
N ALA A 121 3.16 -14.59 -5.96
CA ALA A 121 3.99 -14.24 -4.82
C ALA A 121 5.16 -13.34 -5.23
N GLU A 122 5.85 -13.65 -6.33
CA GLU A 122 6.97 -12.87 -6.83
C GLU A 122 6.54 -11.47 -7.30
N ILE A 123 5.42 -11.36 -8.02
CA ILE A 123 4.86 -10.08 -8.45
C ILE A 123 4.50 -9.23 -7.22
N LEU A 124 3.80 -9.81 -6.24
CA LEU A 124 3.45 -9.10 -5.01
C LEU A 124 4.67 -8.62 -4.24
N LYS A 125 5.69 -9.47 -4.08
CA LYS A 125 6.93 -9.09 -3.42
C LYS A 125 7.57 -7.87 -4.07
N ARG A 126 7.63 -7.83 -5.40
CA ARG A 126 8.22 -6.71 -6.16
C ARG A 126 7.38 -5.44 -6.04
N LEU A 127 6.07 -5.52 -6.23
CA LEU A 127 5.18 -4.37 -6.16
C LEU A 127 5.17 -3.74 -4.77
N TYR A 128 5.04 -4.55 -3.72
CA TYR A 128 5.08 -4.06 -2.35
C TYR A 128 6.42 -3.40 -2.03
N SER A 129 7.54 -3.94 -2.52
CA SER A 129 8.86 -3.33 -2.33
C SER A 129 8.99 -1.99 -3.03
N ILE A 130 8.41 -1.82 -4.24
CA ILE A 130 8.37 -0.54 -4.95
C ILE A 130 7.56 0.47 -4.16
N TRP A 131 6.33 0.14 -3.76
CA TRP A 131 5.47 1.05 -3.01
C TRP A 131 6.04 1.40 -1.64
N PHE A 132 6.59 0.44 -0.91
CA PHE A 132 7.24 0.68 0.38
C PHE A 132 8.47 1.58 0.26
N SER A 133 9.21 1.50 -0.83
CA SER A 133 10.36 2.37 -1.08
C SER A 133 9.99 3.83 -1.36
N TYR A 134 8.73 4.11 -1.72
CA TYR A 134 8.29 5.43 -2.12
C TYR A 134 7.77 6.23 -0.92
N LYS A 135 8.50 7.30 -0.57
CA LYS A 135 8.31 8.06 0.69
C LYS A 135 6.91 8.63 0.92
N ASN A 136 6.13 8.85 -0.15
CA ASN A 136 4.80 9.43 -0.06
C ASN A 136 3.69 8.37 -0.01
N VAL A 137 4.01 7.08 -0.20
CA VAL A 137 3.07 5.99 0.03
C VAL A 137 3.02 5.72 1.54
N GLU A 138 1.84 5.85 2.12
CA GLU A 138 1.64 5.66 3.57
C GLU A 138 0.83 4.40 3.89
N GLN A 139 0.13 3.82 2.91
CA GLN A 139 -0.76 2.68 3.11
C GLN A 139 -0.80 1.80 1.87
N ILE A 140 -0.85 0.47 2.09
CA ILE A 140 -1.12 -0.54 1.07
C ILE A 140 -2.16 -1.49 1.65
N VAL A 141 -3.29 -1.67 0.96
CA VAL A 141 -4.40 -2.55 1.37
C VAL A 141 -4.56 -3.66 0.34
N TYR A 142 -4.60 -4.90 0.81
CA TYR A 142 -4.87 -6.04 -0.04
C TYR A 142 -6.38 -6.27 -0.18
N TRP A 143 -6.82 -6.57 -1.41
CA TRP A 143 -8.22 -6.85 -1.72
C TRP A 143 -8.45 -8.37 -1.88
N ASN A 144 -9.55 -8.89 -1.30
CA ASN A 144 -9.89 -10.31 -1.31
C ASN A 144 -8.85 -11.19 -0.60
N LEU A 145 -8.91 -11.25 0.73
CA LEU A 145 -7.96 -12.04 1.53
C LEU A 145 -7.94 -13.52 1.17
N ALA A 146 -9.10 -14.13 0.89
CA ALA A 146 -9.25 -15.53 0.57
C ALA A 146 -9.97 -15.74 -0.78
N ASP A 147 -9.50 -16.71 -1.54
CA ASP A 147 -10.12 -17.15 -2.78
C ASP A 147 -11.55 -17.67 -2.54
N GLY A 148 -12.45 -17.43 -3.48
CA GLY A 148 -13.81 -17.95 -3.40
C GLY A 148 -14.77 -17.13 -2.50
N TYR A 149 -14.32 -16.02 -1.95
CA TYR A 149 -15.14 -15.13 -1.09
C TYR A 149 -15.33 -13.73 -1.67
N ALA A 150 -15.08 -13.55 -2.96
CA ALA A 150 -15.26 -12.25 -3.61
C ALA A 150 -16.71 -11.76 -3.52
N ALA A 151 -16.88 -10.45 -3.37
CA ALA A 151 -18.20 -9.83 -3.35
C ALA A 151 -18.93 -10.07 -4.68
N PHE A 152 -20.26 -10.29 -4.59
CA PHE A 152 -21.14 -10.49 -5.74
C PHE A 152 -20.88 -11.76 -6.57
N ALA A 153 -20.06 -12.71 -6.07
CA ALA A 153 -19.87 -14.02 -6.66
C ALA A 153 -20.39 -15.11 -5.71
N PRO A 154 -20.90 -16.25 -6.23
CA PRO A 154 -21.24 -17.38 -5.38
C PRO A 154 -20.01 -17.86 -4.60
N GLN A 155 -20.18 -18.10 -3.30
CA GLN A 155 -19.08 -18.57 -2.46
C GLN A 155 -18.51 -19.91 -2.96
N GLY A 156 -17.21 -19.95 -3.16
CA GLY A 156 -16.50 -21.15 -3.64
C GLY A 156 -16.59 -21.39 -5.14
N ASP A 157 -17.37 -20.61 -5.88
CA ASP A 157 -17.38 -20.69 -7.35
C ASP A 157 -16.19 -19.92 -7.92
N MET A 158 -15.13 -20.66 -8.23
CA MET A 158 -13.89 -20.10 -8.78
C MET A 158 -13.98 -19.74 -10.26
N THR A 159 -15.16 -19.85 -10.88
CA THR A 159 -15.39 -19.42 -12.28
C THR A 159 -16.14 -18.11 -12.36
N ALA A 160 -16.68 -17.61 -11.26
CA ALA A 160 -17.56 -16.45 -11.20
C ALA A 160 -16.88 -15.19 -10.65
N GLY A 161 -17.12 -14.06 -11.31
CA GLY A 161 -16.68 -12.74 -10.84
C GLY A 161 -15.19 -12.67 -10.55
N GLU A 162 -14.83 -12.01 -9.45
CA GLU A 162 -13.42 -11.85 -9.05
C GLU A 162 -12.78 -13.16 -8.52
N ASN A 163 -13.58 -14.17 -8.15
CA ASN A 163 -13.05 -15.48 -7.77
C ASN A 163 -12.23 -16.12 -8.89
N TYR A 164 -12.59 -15.87 -10.18
CA TYR A 164 -11.88 -16.36 -11.36
C TYR A 164 -10.37 -16.10 -11.30
N TYR A 165 -9.97 -15.01 -10.70
CA TYR A 165 -8.57 -14.56 -10.68
C TYR A 165 -7.72 -15.28 -9.65
N HIS A 166 -8.30 -16.08 -8.74
CA HIS A 166 -7.55 -16.67 -7.62
C HIS A 166 -6.63 -15.63 -6.93
N GLY A 167 -7.17 -14.43 -6.71
CA GLY A 167 -6.41 -13.26 -6.23
C GLY A 167 -6.12 -13.26 -4.74
N GLY A 168 -6.67 -14.19 -3.95
CA GLY A 168 -6.48 -14.22 -2.49
C GLY A 168 -5.04 -14.57 -2.08
N LEU A 169 -4.70 -14.23 -0.85
CA LEU A 169 -3.49 -14.70 -0.16
C LEU A 169 -3.69 -16.08 0.44
N LEU A 170 -4.93 -16.45 0.65
CA LEU A 170 -5.36 -17.76 1.13
C LEU A 170 -6.19 -18.45 0.05
N ARG A 171 -6.14 -19.78 0.00
CA ARG A 171 -7.04 -20.59 -0.82
C ARG A 171 -8.44 -20.62 -0.20
N PHE A 172 -9.41 -21.19 -0.89
CA PHE A 172 -10.80 -21.28 -0.41
C PHE A 172 -10.93 -22.02 0.93
N ASP A 173 -10.09 -23.03 1.17
CA ASP A 173 -10.01 -23.77 2.44
C ASP A 173 -9.21 -23.03 3.54
N LEU A 174 -8.86 -21.78 3.31
CA LEU A 174 -8.06 -20.90 4.16
C LEU A 174 -6.60 -21.35 4.33
N SER A 175 -6.12 -22.33 3.57
CA SER A 175 -4.70 -22.66 3.52
C SER A 175 -3.90 -21.51 2.89
N LYS A 176 -2.68 -21.29 3.39
CA LYS A 176 -1.84 -20.17 2.98
C LYS A 176 -1.18 -20.43 1.64
N LYS A 177 -1.26 -19.48 0.73
CA LYS A 177 -0.54 -19.48 -0.55
C LYS A 177 0.89 -18.96 -0.39
N PRO A 178 1.81 -19.19 -1.35
CA PRO A 178 3.13 -18.56 -1.38
C PRO A 178 3.07 -17.04 -1.22
N ALA A 179 2.08 -16.38 -1.80
CA ALA A 179 1.83 -14.94 -1.69
C ALA A 179 1.65 -14.45 -0.23
N TYR A 180 0.97 -15.25 0.62
CA TYR A 180 0.86 -14.95 2.05
C TYR A 180 2.23 -14.91 2.73
N PHE A 181 3.07 -15.91 2.45
CA PHE A 181 4.39 -15.99 3.05
C PHE A 181 5.31 -14.90 2.53
N ALA A 182 5.24 -14.56 1.25
CA ALA A 182 6.00 -13.47 0.65
C ALA A 182 5.72 -12.13 1.36
N LEU A 183 4.45 -11.76 1.52
CA LEU A 183 4.09 -10.51 2.22
C LEU A 183 4.41 -10.56 3.71
N ARG A 184 4.15 -11.68 4.38
CA ARG A 184 4.53 -11.84 5.78
C ARG A 184 6.03 -11.61 5.99
N ASP A 185 6.86 -12.21 5.14
CA ASP A 185 8.31 -12.15 5.29
C ASP A 185 8.86 -10.76 4.97
N LEU A 186 8.27 -10.06 3.98
CA LEU A 186 8.56 -8.63 3.77
C LEU A 186 8.28 -7.81 5.04
N ILE A 187 7.09 -7.96 5.62
CA ILE A 187 6.62 -7.09 6.71
C ILE A 187 7.28 -7.45 8.04
N GLN A 188 7.41 -8.75 8.34
CA GLN A 188 7.86 -9.23 9.66
C GLN A 188 9.35 -9.51 9.74
N LYS A 189 10.07 -9.59 8.60
CA LYS A 189 11.50 -9.88 8.55
C LYS A 189 12.28 -8.80 7.81
N GLU A 190 12.00 -8.59 6.51
CA GLU A 190 12.83 -7.71 5.67
C GLU A 190 12.67 -6.24 6.05
N TRP A 191 11.46 -5.81 6.42
CA TRP A 191 11.16 -4.43 6.82
C TRP A 191 11.05 -4.26 8.34
N HIS A 192 11.38 -5.29 9.09
CA HIS A 192 11.50 -5.25 10.53
C HIS A 192 12.95 -4.93 10.92
N THR A 193 13.13 -4.01 11.87
CA THR A 193 14.45 -3.70 12.40
C THR A 193 14.60 -4.30 13.80
N GLU A 194 15.51 -5.24 13.92
CA GLU A 194 16.00 -5.76 15.19
C GLU A 194 17.52 -5.62 15.19
N THR A 195 18.08 -4.91 16.15
CA THR A 195 19.51 -4.59 16.17
C THR A 195 19.99 -4.36 17.60
N GLU A 196 21.26 -4.60 17.83
CA GLU A 196 21.95 -4.30 19.07
C GLU A 196 23.05 -3.28 18.79
N ALA A 197 23.31 -2.41 19.76
CA ALA A 197 24.41 -1.46 19.69
C ALA A 197 25.00 -1.26 21.08
N VAL A 198 26.30 -1.06 21.15
CA VAL A 198 27.02 -0.75 22.40
C VAL A 198 27.35 0.73 22.39
N THR A 199 27.09 1.41 23.52
CA THR A 199 27.43 2.83 23.67
C THR A 199 28.93 3.04 23.70
N ASP A 200 29.39 4.15 23.17
CA ASP A 200 30.74 4.63 23.27
C ASP A 200 31.07 5.17 24.69
N THR A 201 32.28 5.72 24.87
CA THR A 201 32.77 6.25 26.13
C THR A 201 31.98 7.48 26.62
N VAL A 202 31.17 8.11 25.78
CA VAL A 202 30.30 9.24 26.15
C VAL A 202 28.83 8.83 26.23
N GLY A 203 28.55 7.52 26.19
CA GLY A 203 27.21 6.97 26.32
C GLY A 203 26.35 7.06 25.05
N LYS A 204 26.96 7.21 23.87
CA LYS A 204 26.25 7.34 22.60
C LYS A 204 26.29 6.03 21.80
N ALA A 205 25.16 5.63 21.23
CA ALA A 205 25.04 4.56 20.23
C ALA A 205 24.23 5.02 19.03
N ASP A 206 24.62 4.58 17.86
CA ASP A 206 23.91 4.86 16.60
C ASP A 206 23.36 3.57 16.00
N PHE A 207 22.16 3.63 15.45
CA PHE A 207 21.60 2.54 14.68
C PHE A 207 20.89 3.05 13.42
N ARG A 208 20.67 2.16 12.46
CA ARG A 208 19.86 2.42 11.26
C ARG A 208 18.66 1.49 11.25
N GLY A 209 17.48 2.04 11.08
CA GLY A 209 16.23 1.27 11.01
C GLY A 209 15.17 1.91 10.14
N PHE A 210 14.12 1.16 9.87
CA PHE A 210 12.93 1.68 9.19
C PHE A 210 12.17 2.65 10.10
N TYR A 211 11.36 3.52 9.52
CA TYR A 211 10.49 4.38 10.30
C TYR A 211 9.42 3.55 11.02
N GLY A 212 9.20 3.85 12.29
CA GLY A 212 8.26 3.13 13.12
C GLY A 212 8.46 3.37 14.61
N LYS A 213 7.69 2.66 15.39
CA LYS A 213 7.86 2.58 16.84
C LYS A 213 8.86 1.47 17.17
N TYR A 214 9.71 1.74 18.13
CA TYR A 214 10.73 0.81 18.63
C TYR A 214 10.58 0.62 20.12
N ASP A 215 10.66 -0.63 20.54
CA ASP A 215 10.90 -0.99 21.92
C ASP A 215 12.42 -1.05 22.12
N VAL A 216 12.92 -0.23 23.03
CA VAL A 216 14.36 -0.11 23.32
C VAL A 216 14.63 -0.69 24.69
N VAL A 217 15.51 -1.67 24.74
CA VAL A 217 16.02 -2.24 25.99
C VAL A 217 17.42 -1.72 26.18
N ILE A 218 17.67 -1.06 27.32
CA ILE A 218 18.98 -0.52 27.69
C ILE A 218 19.47 -1.27 28.94
N GLU A 219 20.65 -1.85 28.83
CA GLU A 219 21.31 -2.57 29.92
C GLU A 219 22.59 -1.85 30.34
N HIS A 220 22.73 -1.55 31.64
CA HIS A 220 23.91 -0.91 32.19
C HIS A 220 24.10 -1.32 33.66
N ASP A 221 25.28 -1.78 34.03
CA ASP A 221 25.66 -2.19 35.39
C ASP A 221 24.65 -3.13 36.07
N GLY A 222 24.14 -4.11 35.30
CA GLY A 222 23.15 -5.09 35.76
C GLY A 222 21.73 -4.54 35.97
N LYS A 223 21.47 -3.32 35.56
CA LYS A 223 20.12 -2.72 35.48
C LYS A 223 19.62 -2.75 34.05
N THR A 224 18.32 -3.01 33.91
CA THR A 224 17.63 -3.02 32.63
C THR A 224 16.54 -1.95 32.61
N MET A 225 16.48 -1.14 31.58
CA MET A 225 15.43 -0.14 31.34
C MET A 225 14.75 -0.44 30.02
N GLN A 226 13.42 -0.31 29.98
CA GLN A 226 12.62 -0.40 28.76
C GLN A 226 12.05 0.97 28.42
N LYS A 227 12.15 1.38 27.18
CA LYS A 227 11.65 2.65 26.64
C LYS A 227 11.06 2.43 25.25
N GLU A 228 10.16 3.31 24.86
CA GLU A 228 9.67 3.41 23.50
C GLU A 228 10.26 4.63 22.81
N LEU A 229 10.58 4.51 21.53
CA LEU A 229 10.87 5.65 20.66
C LEU A 229 10.09 5.55 19.36
N ASN A 230 9.83 6.69 18.75
CA ASN A 230 9.19 6.77 17.45
C ASN A 230 10.15 7.42 16.45
N LEU A 231 10.70 6.61 15.55
CA LEU A 231 11.54 7.08 14.45
C LEU A 231 10.64 7.44 13.25
N SER A 232 10.67 8.68 12.82
CA SER A 232 9.88 9.14 11.67
C SER A 232 10.65 10.08 10.77
N ALA A 233 10.22 10.22 9.50
CA ALA A 233 10.91 11.05 8.50
C ALA A 233 11.04 12.52 8.92
N LYS A 234 10.08 13.04 9.68
CA LYS A 234 10.01 14.44 10.15
C LYS A 234 10.22 14.58 11.66
N GLY A 235 10.45 13.47 12.36
CA GLY A 235 10.61 13.43 13.82
C GLY A 235 12.05 13.67 14.28
N LYS A 236 12.22 13.58 15.60
CA LYS A 236 13.55 13.59 16.22
C LYS A 236 14.33 12.36 15.75
N ARG A 237 15.65 12.51 15.64
CA ARG A 237 16.58 11.42 15.34
C ARG A 237 17.51 11.13 16.52
N ASP A 238 17.61 12.06 17.44
CA ASP A 238 18.39 11.91 18.66
C ASP A 238 17.45 11.73 19.85
N PHE A 239 17.65 10.65 20.59
CA PHE A 239 16.87 10.28 21.76
C PHE A 239 17.82 10.15 22.96
N THR A 240 17.46 10.76 24.07
CA THR A 240 18.24 10.71 25.32
C THR A 240 17.42 9.96 26.35
N PHE A 241 18.08 9.00 27.01
CA PHE A 241 17.52 8.24 28.12
C PHE A 241 18.41 8.42 29.33
N GLU A 242 17.81 8.70 30.49
CA GLU A 242 18.50 8.73 31.77
C GLU A 242 18.33 7.37 32.45
N LEU A 243 19.44 6.80 32.94
CA LEU A 243 19.52 5.49 33.57
C LEU A 243 19.32 5.58 35.10
#